data_137553b9ab5fbd79d1e582036463548f
#
_entry.id   137553b9ab5fbd79d1e582036463548f
#
_cell.length_a   1.000
_cell.length_b   1.000
_cell.length_c   1.000
_cell.angle_alpha   90.00
_cell.angle_beta   90.00
_cell.angle_gamma   90.00
#
_symmetry.space_group_name_H-M   'P 1'
#
loop_
_entity.id
_entity.type
_entity.pdbx_description
1 polymer ?
#
loop_
_entity_poly.entity_id
_entity_poly.type
_entity_poly.pdbx_seq_one_letter_code
_entity_poly.pdbx_strand_id
1 'polypeptide(L)'
;MKILGVNISHHPSICIYEDKKIHQFYNEERFTLRKNCTPEIYYFKLYQSILHHINFKPDLVCYASFQRSRDDFKDEDIIKILQNQLQNPTYYFNNKHHHIYHALCGKYFSNFKEAVCIVVDGGGASTHRPPFDEVQSVYYITNTSITPMYKYSTLFKSVLEVVGINQINKIKKNLNFEYRSFIEGYEQVFSSQIKGGLTFDMGSTACGFKSGHDAGKLMGLSSYAYSNKKYNLDYEKIKIAKDTQEIGFNETCELIDRFKFKSKNIILSGGCALNCSNNFKFVKKS
;
A
#
# COMPACT_ATOMS: atom_id res chain seq x y z
N MET A 1 -2.11 -0.79 28.30
CA MET A 1 -1.02 -0.38 27.39
C MET A 1 -1.57 0.62 26.40
N LYS A 2 -0.98 1.80 26.38
CA LYS A 2 -1.33 2.91 25.50
C LYS A 2 -0.39 2.96 24.31
N ILE A 3 -0.92 2.88 23.11
CA ILE A 3 -0.11 2.84 21.88
C ILE A 3 -0.46 4.05 21.02
N LEU A 4 0.56 4.71 20.52
CA LEU A 4 0.45 5.73 19.50
C LEU A 4 0.93 5.15 18.18
N GLY A 5 0.03 5.02 17.21
CA GLY A 5 0.38 4.69 15.83
C GLY A 5 0.64 5.97 15.05
N VAL A 6 1.79 6.07 14.41
CA VAL A 6 2.18 7.24 13.60
C VAL A 6 2.53 6.78 12.19
N ASN A 7 1.81 7.25 11.20
CA ASN A 7 2.13 7.06 9.79
C ASN A 7 2.54 8.39 9.16
N ILE A 8 3.75 8.46 8.61
CA ILE A 8 4.29 9.66 7.95
C ILE A 8 4.53 9.47 6.44
N SER A 9 3.94 8.43 5.87
CA SER A 9 3.94 8.26 4.41
C SER A 9 2.95 9.24 3.71
N HIS A 10 2.68 9.05 2.43
CA HIS A 10 1.55 9.70 1.79
C HIS A 10 0.26 9.35 2.56
N HIS A 11 -0.62 10.29 2.80
CA HIS A 11 -1.77 10.20 3.71
C HIS A 11 -1.37 10.01 5.19
N PRO A 12 -0.59 10.94 5.72
CA PRO A 12 -0.12 10.85 7.07
C PRO A 12 -1.27 10.81 8.07
N SER A 13 -1.08 10.02 9.12
CA SER A 13 -2.15 9.78 10.09
C SER A 13 -1.61 9.38 11.45
N ILE A 14 -2.42 9.58 12.48
CA ILE A 14 -2.15 9.16 13.85
C ILE A 14 -3.34 8.38 14.38
N CYS A 15 -3.03 7.33 15.12
CA CYS A 15 -3.99 6.46 15.77
C CYS A 15 -3.66 6.30 17.25
N ILE A 16 -4.66 6.53 18.10
CA ILE A 16 -4.56 6.28 19.53
C ILE A 16 -5.29 4.99 19.85
N TYR A 17 -4.53 4.05 20.42
CA TYR A 17 -5.02 2.74 20.80
C TYR A 17 -4.81 2.52 22.29
N GLU A 18 -5.88 2.22 23.01
CA GLU A 18 -5.91 1.91 24.44
C GLU A 18 -7.04 0.90 24.69
N ASP A 19 -6.89 0.04 25.69
CA ASP A 19 -7.91 -0.93 26.12
C ASP A 19 -8.46 -1.81 24.97
N LYS A 20 -7.55 -2.24 24.12
CA LYS A 20 -7.85 -3.07 22.93
C LYS A 20 -8.76 -2.41 21.89
N LYS A 21 -8.87 -1.09 21.92
CA LYS A 21 -9.70 -0.31 20.98
C LYS A 21 -8.95 0.87 20.41
N ILE A 22 -9.30 1.23 19.18
CA ILE A 22 -8.93 2.52 18.60
C ILE A 22 -9.87 3.56 19.18
N HIS A 23 -9.32 4.49 19.95
CA HIS A 23 -10.08 5.58 20.55
C HIS A 23 -10.19 6.78 19.62
N GLN A 24 -9.11 7.07 18.91
CA GLN A 24 -9.03 8.24 18.03
C GLN A 24 -8.16 7.91 16.83
N PHE A 25 -8.57 8.45 15.69
CA PHE A 25 -7.82 8.39 14.45
C PHE A 25 -7.86 9.75 13.78
N TYR A 26 -6.69 10.28 13.46
CA TYR A 26 -6.53 11.57 12.81
C TYR A 26 -5.80 11.40 11.49
N ASN A 27 -6.37 11.98 10.45
CA ASN A 27 -5.74 12.04 9.13
C ASN A 27 -5.36 13.51 8.86
N GLU A 28 -4.12 13.75 8.48
CA GLU A 28 -3.57 15.09 8.21
C GLU A 28 -4.37 15.85 7.17
N GLU A 29 -4.92 15.17 6.17
CA GLU A 29 -5.77 15.74 5.14
C GLU A 29 -6.97 16.51 5.71
N ARG A 30 -7.48 16.08 6.88
CA ARG A 30 -8.62 16.73 7.54
C ARG A 30 -8.27 18.06 8.19
N PHE A 31 -7.00 18.24 8.54
CA PHE A 31 -6.50 19.48 9.17
C PHE A 31 -5.94 20.46 8.14
N THR A 32 -5.28 19.95 7.12
CA THR A 32 -4.65 20.79 6.09
C THR A 32 -5.58 21.12 4.94
N LEU A 33 -6.68 20.37 4.79
CA LEU A 33 -7.58 20.44 3.64
C LEU A 33 -6.85 20.23 2.29
N ARG A 34 -5.71 19.54 2.33
CA ARG A 34 -4.87 19.22 1.17
C ARG A 34 -4.79 17.72 0.99
N LYS A 35 -5.34 17.25 -0.11
CA LYS A 35 -5.24 15.87 -0.52
C LYS A 35 -3.78 15.52 -0.86
N ASN A 36 -3.32 14.36 -0.45
CA ASN A 36 -1.95 13.89 -0.67
C ASN A 36 -0.89 14.84 -0.09
N CYS A 37 -1.08 15.32 1.15
CA CYS A 37 -0.10 16.15 1.83
C CYS A 37 1.28 15.51 1.80
N THR A 38 2.30 16.33 1.54
CA THR A 38 3.70 15.90 1.66
C THR A 38 4.15 15.95 3.12
N PRO A 39 5.11 15.13 3.54
CA PRO A 39 5.65 15.12 4.90
C PRO A 39 6.13 16.48 5.42
N GLU A 40 6.58 17.37 4.57
CA GLU A 40 7.16 18.69 4.96
C GLU A 40 6.18 19.65 5.66
N ILE A 41 4.91 19.61 5.25
CA ILE A 41 3.85 20.42 5.91
C ILE A 41 3.31 19.69 7.16
N TYR A 42 3.54 18.42 7.21
CA TYR A 42 3.00 17.46 8.10
C TYR A 42 3.52 17.57 9.53
N TYR A 43 4.83 17.79 9.68
CA TYR A 43 5.48 17.81 10.98
C TYR A 43 4.95 18.85 11.94
N PHE A 44 4.44 19.95 11.42
CA PHE A 44 4.04 21.07 12.25
C PHE A 44 2.57 21.06 12.65
N LYS A 45 1.66 20.56 11.83
CA LYS A 45 0.22 20.72 12.11
C LYS A 45 -0.42 19.54 12.84
N LEU A 46 -0.27 18.33 12.34
CA LEU A 46 -0.85 17.16 12.99
C LEU A 46 -0.23 16.94 14.36
N TYR A 47 1.07 17.14 14.44
CA TYR A 47 1.85 17.02 15.67
C TYR A 47 1.42 18.02 16.71
N GLN A 48 1.32 19.31 16.35
CA GLN A 48 0.84 20.35 17.26
C GLN A 48 -0.60 20.11 17.69
N SER A 49 -1.48 19.67 16.77
CA SER A 49 -2.88 19.37 17.10
C SER A 49 -2.99 18.24 18.12
N ILE A 50 -2.15 17.20 18.01
CA ILE A 50 -2.21 16.06 18.92
C ILE A 50 -1.60 16.40 20.27
N LEU A 51 -0.48 17.08 20.30
CA LEU A 51 0.14 17.49 21.57
C LEU A 51 -0.72 18.52 22.34
N HIS A 52 -1.46 19.36 21.64
CA HIS A 52 -2.35 20.34 22.29
C HIS A 52 -3.68 19.76 22.75
N HIS A 53 -4.19 18.73 22.09
CA HIS A 53 -5.53 18.20 22.40
C HIS A 53 -5.51 16.94 23.25
N ILE A 54 -4.37 16.28 23.42
CA ILE A 54 -4.32 14.99 24.08
C ILE A 54 -3.19 14.95 25.10
N ASN A 55 -3.57 14.99 26.36
CA ASN A 55 -2.68 14.65 27.48
C ASN A 55 -2.40 13.13 27.48
N PHE A 56 -2.04 12.60 26.29
CA PHE A 56 -1.85 11.18 26.06
C PHE A 56 -0.36 10.84 26.18
N LYS A 57 -0.05 10.01 27.15
CA LYS A 57 1.30 9.46 27.35
C LYS A 57 1.33 8.02 26.86
N PRO A 58 1.87 7.76 25.67
CA PRO A 58 1.96 6.40 25.15
C PRO A 58 3.04 5.60 25.88
N ASP A 59 2.78 4.31 26.08
CA ASP A 59 3.79 3.34 26.52
C ASP A 59 4.64 2.89 25.32
N LEU A 60 4.02 2.86 24.13
CA LEU A 60 4.63 2.41 22.88
C LEU A 60 4.24 3.34 21.73
N VAL A 61 5.20 3.68 20.88
CA VAL A 61 4.98 4.33 19.60
C VAL A 61 5.29 3.36 18.47
N CYS A 62 4.27 3.04 17.68
CA CYS A 62 4.41 2.29 16.43
C CYS A 62 4.51 3.28 15.27
N TYR A 63 5.68 3.35 14.67
CA TYR A 63 5.98 4.29 13.62
C TYR A 63 6.05 3.59 12.27
N ALA A 64 5.31 4.08 11.29
CA ALA A 64 5.35 3.60 9.91
C ALA A 64 5.73 4.75 8.98
N SER A 65 6.71 4.50 8.11
CA SER A 65 7.16 5.44 7.12
C SER A 65 7.41 4.72 5.80
N PHE A 66 7.29 5.46 4.72
CA PHE A 66 7.76 5.04 3.42
C PHE A 66 9.09 5.77 3.17
N GLN A 67 10.20 5.12 3.42
CA GLN A 67 11.53 5.70 3.20
C GLN A 67 11.70 6.11 1.73
N ARG A 68 11.34 7.34 1.42
CA ARG A 68 11.96 8.05 0.33
C ARG A 68 13.03 8.93 0.98
N SER A 69 14.27 8.60 0.73
CA SER A 69 15.40 9.46 1.05
C SER A 69 15.24 10.78 0.28
N ARG A 70 14.48 11.71 0.83
CA ARG A 70 14.67 13.12 0.50
C ARG A 70 15.69 13.64 1.48
N ASP A 71 16.70 14.32 0.97
CA ASP A 71 17.93 14.70 1.64
C ASP A 71 17.77 15.55 2.93
N ASP A 72 16.54 15.99 3.25
CA ASP A 72 16.31 16.99 4.28
C ASP A 72 15.78 16.46 5.62
N PHE A 73 15.18 15.25 5.67
CA PHE A 73 14.70 14.64 6.92
C PHE A 73 14.84 13.12 6.91
N LYS A 74 15.64 12.59 7.82
CA LYS A 74 15.76 11.15 8.06
C LYS A 74 14.69 10.70 9.05
N ASP A 75 14.22 9.46 8.92
CA ASP A 75 13.27 8.85 9.86
C ASP A 75 13.79 8.92 11.31
N GLU A 76 15.13 8.83 11.50
CA GLU A 76 15.77 8.96 12.80
C GLU A 76 15.57 10.34 13.44
N ASP A 77 15.54 11.40 12.66
CA ASP A 77 15.34 12.76 13.17
C ASP A 77 13.91 12.94 13.70
N ILE A 78 12.95 12.34 13.03
CA ILE A 78 11.56 12.35 13.45
C ILE A 78 11.36 11.53 14.71
N ILE A 79 11.98 10.35 14.77
CA ILE A 79 11.94 9.50 15.95
C ILE A 79 12.54 10.25 17.16
N LYS A 80 13.66 10.98 16.98
CA LYS A 80 14.25 11.82 18.02
C LYS A 80 13.32 12.94 18.50
N ILE A 81 12.63 13.61 17.56
CA ILE A 81 11.64 14.64 17.91
C ILE A 81 10.50 14.01 18.72
N LEU A 82 9.99 12.88 18.29
CA LEU A 82 8.96 12.13 19.02
C LEU A 82 9.44 11.69 20.41
N GLN A 83 10.66 11.19 20.51
CA GLN A 83 11.27 10.79 21.78
C GLN A 83 11.33 11.94 22.78
N ASN A 84 11.81 13.10 22.33
CA ASN A 84 11.94 14.27 23.18
C ASN A 84 10.58 14.81 23.67
N GLN A 85 9.55 14.70 22.85
CA GLN A 85 8.24 15.28 23.13
C GLN A 85 7.31 14.34 23.93
N LEU A 86 7.46 13.03 23.77
CA LEU A 86 6.58 12.02 24.36
C LEU A 86 7.15 11.35 25.63
N GLN A 87 8.19 11.92 26.23
CA GLN A 87 8.78 11.42 27.49
C GLN A 87 9.30 9.98 27.41
N ASN A 88 10.03 9.67 26.33
CA ASN A 88 10.72 8.40 26.13
C ASN A 88 9.86 7.12 26.14
N PRO A 89 8.78 7.03 25.37
CA PRO A 89 8.10 5.76 25.20
C PRO A 89 8.97 4.76 24.43
N THR A 90 8.63 3.48 24.49
CA THR A 90 9.25 2.47 23.62
C THR A 90 8.87 2.72 22.16
N TYR A 91 9.81 2.57 21.24
CA TYR A 91 9.58 2.75 19.81
C TYR A 91 9.64 1.43 19.07
N TYR A 92 8.66 1.21 18.20
CA TYR A 92 8.69 0.13 17.23
C TYR A 92 8.63 0.73 15.83
N PHE A 93 9.67 0.49 15.06
CA PHE A 93 9.78 0.91 13.66
C PHE A 93 10.40 -0.21 12.83
N ASN A 94 9.72 -0.61 11.78
CA ASN A 94 10.28 -1.52 10.78
C ASN A 94 9.64 -1.29 9.41
N ASN A 95 10.30 -0.52 8.56
CA ASN A 95 9.83 -0.21 7.21
C ASN A 95 9.77 -1.43 6.28
N LYS A 96 10.52 -2.51 6.62
CA LYS A 96 10.48 -3.77 5.87
C LYS A 96 9.14 -4.51 6.03
N HIS A 97 8.31 -4.09 6.98
CA HIS A 97 7.04 -4.71 7.29
C HIS A 97 5.82 -4.01 6.67
N HIS A 98 6.00 -3.21 5.60
CA HIS A 98 4.93 -2.44 4.99
C HIS A 98 3.68 -3.29 4.67
N HIS A 99 3.85 -4.39 3.93
CA HIS A 99 2.73 -5.29 3.61
C HIS A 99 2.18 -6.05 4.83
N ILE A 100 3.01 -6.31 5.84
CA ILE A 100 2.55 -6.87 7.12
C ILE A 100 1.61 -5.87 7.82
N TYR A 101 1.92 -4.59 7.82
CA TYR A 101 1.04 -3.57 8.41
C TYR A 101 -0.31 -3.49 7.70
N HIS A 102 -0.33 -3.56 6.36
CA HIS A 102 -1.57 -3.68 5.60
C HIS A 102 -2.37 -4.92 5.99
N ALA A 103 -1.71 -6.06 6.11
CA ALA A 103 -2.35 -7.32 6.46
C ALA A 103 -2.92 -7.31 7.90
N LEU A 104 -2.18 -6.77 8.86
CA LEU A 104 -2.62 -6.63 10.25
C LEU A 104 -3.79 -5.65 10.38
N CYS A 105 -3.77 -4.56 9.63
CA CYS A 105 -4.88 -3.61 9.58
C CYS A 105 -6.15 -4.28 9.06
N GLY A 106 -6.07 -5.00 7.93
CA GLY A 106 -7.20 -5.75 7.38
C GLY A 106 -7.72 -6.82 8.36
N LYS A 107 -6.81 -7.53 9.04
CA LYS A 107 -7.17 -8.52 10.06
C LYS A 107 -7.92 -7.89 11.24
N TYR A 108 -7.45 -6.77 11.73
CA TYR A 108 -8.07 -6.06 12.85
C TYR A 108 -9.52 -5.67 12.56
N PHE A 109 -9.81 -5.17 11.36
CA PHE A 109 -11.16 -4.73 11.00
C PHE A 109 -12.07 -5.88 10.50
N SER A 110 -11.54 -7.05 10.17
CA SER A 110 -12.33 -8.17 9.64
C SER A 110 -13.13 -8.95 10.67
N ASN A 111 -12.73 -8.90 11.94
CA ASN A 111 -13.24 -9.75 13.03
C ASN A 111 -13.08 -11.28 12.80
N PHE A 112 -12.38 -11.73 11.76
CA PHE A 112 -12.12 -13.15 11.55
C PHE A 112 -11.12 -13.70 12.58
N LYS A 113 -11.31 -14.93 13.06
CA LYS A 113 -10.33 -15.62 13.92
C LYS A 113 -9.07 -15.95 13.13
N GLU A 114 -9.25 -16.38 11.90
CA GLU A 114 -8.20 -16.68 10.94
C GLU A 114 -8.62 -16.25 9.53
N ALA A 115 -7.67 -15.93 8.68
CA ALA A 115 -7.92 -15.57 7.28
C ALA A 115 -6.68 -15.72 6.42
N VAL A 116 -6.88 -15.83 5.12
CA VAL A 116 -5.87 -15.51 4.11
C VAL A 116 -5.97 -14.02 3.79
N CYS A 117 -4.91 -13.28 4.02
CA CYS A 117 -4.82 -11.88 3.68
C CYS A 117 -3.97 -11.68 2.43
N ILE A 118 -4.58 -11.10 1.40
CA ILE A 118 -3.95 -10.78 0.12
C ILE A 118 -3.72 -9.27 0.11
N VAL A 119 -2.46 -8.88 0.08
CA VAL A 119 -2.04 -7.49 -0.02
C VAL A 119 -1.62 -7.21 -1.44
N VAL A 120 -2.27 -6.24 -2.09
CA VAL A 120 -1.92 -5.76 -3.43
C VAL A 120 -1.76 -4.25 -3.36
N ASP A 121 -0.53 -3.79 -3.59
CA ASP A 121 -0.17 -2.39 -3.39
C ASP A 121 0.70 -1.84 -4.51
N GLY A 122 0.92 -0.52 -4.50
CA GLY A 122 1.78 0.19 -5.45
C GLY A 122 3.26 -0.02 -5.21
N GLY A 123 3.63 -0.45 -4.01
CA GLY A 123 4.99 -0.78 -3.62
C GLY A 123 5.14 -0.81 -2.11
N GLY A 124 5.85 -1.80 -1.62
CA GLY A 124 6.30 -1.93 -0.25
C GLY A 124 7.81 -1.80 -0.16
N ALA A 125 8.36 -1.77 1.06
CA ALA A 125 9.80 -1.76 1.22
C ALA A 125 10.42 -3.04 0.66
N SER A 126 11.47 -2.88 -0.15
CA SER A 126 12.27 -4.01 -0.59
C SER A 126 12.94 -4.67 0.62
N THR A 127 12.58 -5.91 0.90
CA THR A 127 13.05 -6.60 2.10
C THR A 127 14.44 -7.21 1.94
N HIS A 128 14.85 -7.58 0.72
CA HIS A 128 16.04 -8.38 0.55
C HIS A 128 17.00 -7.92 -0.54
N ARG A 129 16.55 -7.25 -1.58
CA ARG A 129 17.40 -6.84 -2.71
C ARG A 129 16.85 -5.58 -3.40
N PRO A 130 17.37 -4.39 -3.09
CA PRO A 130 17.18 -3.27 -3.99
C PRO A 130 17.70 -3.64 -5.38
N PRO A 131 17.05 -3.29 -6.49
CA PRO A 131 16.01 -2.29 -6.65
C PRO A 131 14.57 -2.85 -6.76
N PHE A 132 14.24 -3.91 -6.02
CA PHE A 132 12.92 -4.53 -6.10
C PHE A 132 11.98 -4.03 -5.02
N ASP A 133 10.75 -3.71 -5.39
CA ASP A 133 9.64 -3.40 -4.50
C ASP A 133 8.67 -4.56 -4.40
N GLU A 134 8.27 -4.88 -3.19
CA GLU A 134 7.20 -5.83 -2.91
C GLU A 134 5.86 -5.20 -3.29
N VAL A 135 5.14 -5.80 -4.24
CA VAL A 135 3.87 -5.27 -4.77
C VAL A 135 2.68 -6.19 -4.51
N GLN A 136 2.93 -7.47 -4.26
CA GLN A 136 1.90 -8.43 -3.86
C GLN A 136 2.44 -9.33 -2.76
N SER A 137 1.61 -9.62 -1.76
CA SER A 137 1.94 -10.56 -0.70
C SER A 137 0.70 -11.29 -0.22
N VAL A 138 0.90 -12.54 0.18
CA VAL A 138 -0.17 -13.34 0.78
C VAL A 138 0.31 -13.83 2.13
N TYR A 139 -0.52 -13.63 3.14
CA TYR A 139 -0.29 -14.07 4.51
C TYR A 139 -1.44 -14.95 5.00
N TYR A 140 -1.13 -15.99 5.73
CA TYR A 140 -2.10 -16.64 6.59
C TYR A 140 -2.01 -16.01 7.98
N ILE A 141 -3.12 -15.49 8.47
CA ILE A 141 -3.18 -14.73 9.72
C ILE A 141 -4.17 -15.36 10.68
N THR A 142 -3.72 -15.55 11.91
CA THR A 142 -4.54 -15.95 13.05
C THR A 142 -4.60 -14.83 14.09
N ASN A 143 -5.21 -15.10 15.24
CA ASN A 143 -5.20 -14.12 16.34
C ASN A 143 -3.82 -13.95 16.99
N THR A 144 -2.90 -14.90 16.77
CA THR A 144 -1.59 -14.96 17.46
C THR A 144 -0.40 -15.00 16.51
N SER A 145 -0.64 -15.19 15.21
CA SER A 145 0.45 -15.35 14.25
C SER A 145 0.13 -14.73 12.88
N ILE A 146 1.17 -14.33 12.20
CA ILE A 146 1.15 -13.97 10.80
C ILE A 146 2.25 -14.75 10.08
N THR A 147 1.86 -15.53 9.07
CA THR A 147 2.76 -16.40 8.33
C THR A 147 2.75 -15.99 6.85
N PRO A 148 3.86 -15.58 6.29
CA PRO A 148 3.95 -15.31 4.86
C PRO A 148 3.77 -16.62 4.08
N MET A 149 3.08 -16.56 2.97
CA MET A 149 2.88 -17.67 2.05
C MET A 149 3.43 -17.40 0.66
N TYR A 150 3.40 -16.13 0.26
CA TYR A 150 3.82 -15.67 -1.04
C TYR A 150 4.20 -14.20 -1.02
N LYS A 151 5.24 -13.86 -1.77
CA LYS A 151 5.65 -12.48 -2.02
C LYS A 151 6.07 -12.31 -3.46
N TYR A 152 5.62 -11.26 -4.09
CA TYR A 152 6.01 -10.87 -5.44
C TYR A 152 6.63 -9.48 -5.40
N SER A 153 7.86 -9.40 -5.87
CA SER A 153 8.62 -8.16 -5.97
C SER A 153 9.00 -7.87 -7.41
N THR A 154 8.81 -6.63 -7.83
CA THR A 154 9.16 -6.18 -9.17
C THR A 154 10.18 -5.06 -9.13
N LEU A 155 10.76 -4.74 -10.28
CA LEU A 155 11.75 -3.67 -10.40
C LEU A 155 11.19 -2.34 -9.92
N PHE A 156 12.01 -1.64 -9.16
CA PHE A 156 11.66 -0.38 -8.54
C PHE A 156 11.27 0.68 -9.57
N LYS A 157 10.22 1.41 -9.29
CA LYS A 157 9.68 2.47 -10.13
C LYS A 157 10.73 3.55 -10.47
N SER A 158 11.63 3.87 -9.53
CA SER A 158 12.71 4.86 -9.76
C SER A 158 13.70 4.44 -10.83
N VAL A 159 13.95 3.13 -11.02
CA VAL A 159 14.75 2.63 -12.13
C VAL A 159 14.02 2.87 -13.45
N LEU A 160 12.71 2.73 -13.46
CA LEU A 160 11.87 2.99 -14.63
C LEU A 160 11.77 4.51 -14.93
N GLU A 161 11.75 5.35 -13.91
CA GLU A 161 11.72 6.82 -14.05
C GLU A 161 13.06 7.41 -14.52
N VAL A 162 14.18 6.88 -14.05
CA VAL A 162 15.54 7.33 -14.44
C VAL A 162 15.85 6.98 -15.90
N VAL A 163 15.33 5.86 -16.36
CA VAL A 163 15.64 5.35 -17.72
C VAL A 163 14.72 5.95 -18.81
N GLY A 164 13.63 6.59 -18.43
CA GLY A 164 12.63 7.18 -19.33
C GLY A 164 11.77 6.15 -20.07
N ILE A 165 10.54 6.51 -20.34
CA ILE A 165 9.52 5.62 -20.94
C ILE A 165 9.98 4.99 -22.27
N ASN A 166 10.73 5.74 -23.11
CA ASN A 166 11.20 5.25 -24.40
C ASN A 166 12.32 4.20 -24.30
N GLN A 167 13.08 4.20 -23.20
CA GLN A 167 14.07 3.16 -22.95
C GLN A 167 13.47 1.94 -22.22
N ILE A 168 12.34 2.11 -21.54
CA ILE A 168 11.62 1.00 -20.86
C ILE A 168 11.29 -0.12 -21.85
N ASN A 169 10.88 0.19 -23.06
CA ASN A 169 10.58 -0.83 -24.08
C ASN A 169 11.83 -1.56 -24.57
N LYS A 170 12.99 -0.92 -24.59
CA LYS A 170 14.28 -1.56 -24.85
C LYS A 170 14.73 -2.42 -23.68
N ILE A 171 14.58 -1.93 -22.47
CA ILE A 171 14.91 -2.65 -21.22
C ILE A 171 13.97 -3.82 -21.02
N LYS A 172 12.66 -3.68 -21.27
CA LYS A 172 11.68 -4.78 -21.22
C LYS A 172 12.02 -5.92 -22.20
N LYS A 173 12.52 -5.61 -23.40
CA LYS A 173 12.95 -6.64 -24.34
C LYS A 173 14.17 -7.44 -23.86
N ASN A 174 15.05 -6.83 -23.06
CA ASN A 174 16.29 -7.41 -22.60
C ASN A 174 16.26 -7.93 -21.14
N LEU A 175 15.25 -7.55 -20.36
CA LEU A 175 15.10 -7.90 -18.95
C LEU A 175 13.81 -8.70 -18.69
N ASN A 176 13.47 -9.64 -19.56
CA ASN A 176 12.38 -10.57 -19.27
C ASN A 176 12.92 -11.68 -18.38
N PHE A 177 12.92 -11.46 -17.07
CA PHE A 177 13.32 -12.47 -16.11
C PHE A 177 12.25 -12.67 -15.05
N GLU A 178 12.18 -13.89 -14.55
CA GLU A 178 11.44 -14.25 -13.35
C GLU A 178 12.30 -15.26 -12.56
N TYR A 179 12.59 -14.92 -11.32
CA TYR A 179 13.30 -15.78 -10.38
C TYR A 179 12.39 -16.14 -9.23
N ARG A 180 12.25 -17.43 -8.94
CA ARG A 180 11.45 -17.96 -7.85
C ARG A 180 12.35 -18.67 -6.86
N SER A 181 12.14 -18.44 -5.58
CA SER A 181 12.83 -19.12 -4.49
C SER A 181 11.85 -19.43 -3.36
N PHE A 182 12.17 -20.44 -2.57
CA PHE A 182 11.49 -20.69 -1.30
C PHE A 182 12.40 -20.22 -0.18
N ILE A 183 11.94 -19.26 0.60
CA ILE A 183 12.69 -18.65 1.70
C ILE A 183 11.83 -18.79 2.96
N GLU A 184 12.38 -19.39 4.02
CA GLU A 184 11.68 -19.52 5.31
C GLU A 184 10.26 -20.08 5.21
N GLY A 185 10.02 -21.01 4.26
CA GLY A 185 8.72 -21.67 4.09
C GLY A 185 7.70 -20.95 3.23
N TYR A 186 8.03 -19.82 2.59
CA TYR A 186 7.17 -19.15 1.64
C TYR A 186 7.83 -18.96 0.28
N GLU A 187 7.01 -18.81 -0.76
CA GLU A 187 7.50 -18.53 -2.10
C GLU A 187 7.77 -17.04 -2.29
N GLN A 188 8.98 -16.72 -2.70
CA GLN A 188 9.41 -15.36 -3.09
C GLN A 188 9.66 -15.32 -4.59
N VAL A 189 9.00 -14.40 -5.28
CA VAL A 189 9.18 -14.15 -6.71
C VAL A 189 9.79 -12.78 -6.92
N PHE A 190 10.85 -12.71 -7.73
CA PHE A 190 11.45 -11.49 -8.25
C PHE A 190 11.26 -11.47 -9.75
N SER A 191 10.70 -10.40 -10.30
CA SER A 191 10.38 -10.35 -11.72
C SER A 191 10.55 -8.95 -12.30
N SER A 192 10.78 -8.91 -13.59
CA SER A 192 10.68 -7.67 -14.38
C SER A 192 9.24 -7.34 -14.78
N GLN A 193 8.30 -8.26 -14.59
CA GLN A 193 6.89 -8.02 -14.90
C GLN A 193 6.27 -7.12 -13.86
N ILE A 194 5.56 -6.10 -14.33
CA ILE A 194 4.85 -5.14 -13.48
C ILE A 194 3.50 -5.74 -13.10
N LYS A 195 3.22 -5.75 -11.79
CA LYS A 195 1.97 -6.24 -11.20
C LYS A 195 1.46 -5.30 -10.10
N GLY A 196 0.29 -5.63 -9.58
CA GLY A 196 -0.30 -4.94 -8.45
C GLY A 196 -0.62 -3.47 -8.74
N GLY A 197 -0.37 -2.61 -7.77
CA GLY A 197 -0.65 -1.18 -7.89
C GLY A 197 0.19 -0.44 -8.93
N LEU A 198 1.37 -0.96 -9.28
CA LEU A 198 2.19 -0.39 -10.35
C LEU A 198 1.51 -0.51 -11.74
N THR A 199 0.67 -1.51 -11.96
CA THR A 199 -0.15 -1.62 -13.17
C THR A 199 -1.10 -0.42 -13.29
N PHE A 200 -1.74 -0.02 -12.16
CA PHE A 200 -2.60 1.16 -12.11
C PHE A 200 -1.82 2.47 -12.29
N ASP A 201 -0.63 2.54 -11.77
CA ASP A 201 0.23 3.71 -11.91
C ASP A 201 0.65 3.93 -13.36
N MET A 202 1.05 2.85 -14.06
CA MET A 202 1.35 2.90 -15.49
C MET A 202 0.12 3.26 -16.33
N GLY A 203 -1.03 2.65 -16.05
CA GLY A 203 -2.28 2.99 -16.74
C GLY A 203 -2.68 4.45 -16.52
N SER A 204 -2.49 4.97 -15.30
CA SER A 204 -2.73 6.39 -15.00
C SER A 204 -1.84 7.30 -15.83
N THR A 205 -0.55 7.02 -15.89
CA THR A 205 0.42 7.77 -16.69
C THR A 205 0.09 7.72 -18.18
N ALA A 206 -0.28 6.54 -18.70
CA ALA A 206 -0.67 6.37 -20.10
C ALA A 206 -1.95 7.16 -20.46
N CYS A 207 -2.85 7.35 -19.49
CA CYS A 207 -4.03 8.20 -19.65
C CYS A 207 -3.77 9.70 -19.45
N GLY A 208 -2.53 10.10 -19.12
CA GLY A 208 -2.15 11.49 -18.85
C GLY A 208 -2.51 11.95 -17.43
N PHE A 209 -2.79 11.04 -16.52
CA PHE A 209 -2.96 11.33 -15.10
C PHE A 209 -1.62 11.34 -14.35
N LYS A 210 -1.63 11.93 -13.16
CA LYS A 210 -0.43 11.97 -12.33
C LYS A 210 -0.13 10.60 -11.73
N SER A 211 1.07 10.08 -12.03
CA SER A 211 1.58 8.84 -11.48
C SER A 211 1.56 8.82 -9.95
N GLY A 212 1.19 7.69 -9.35
CA GLY A 212 1.17 7.47 -7.91
C GLY A 212 0.07 8.19 -7.13
N HIS A 213 -0.69 9.08 -7.76
CA HIS A 213 -1.71 9.88 -7.08
C HIS A 213 -3.13 9.74 -7.66
N ASP A 214 -3.22 9.38 -8.92
CA ASP A 214 -4.48 9.47 -9.68
C ASP A 214 -5.06 8.09 -10.07
N ALA A 215 -4.62 7.01 -9.44
CA ALA A 215 -5.16 5.66 -9.67
C ALA A 215 -6.71 5.61 -9.50
N GLY A 216 -7.26 6.38 -8.57
CA GLY A 216 -8.70 6.52 -8.41
C GLY A 216 -9.39 7.19 -9.61
N LYS A 217 -8.73 8.12 -10.31
CA LYS A 217 -9.25 8.72 -11.54
C LYS A 217 -9.25 7.70 -12.68
N LEU A 218 -8.22 6.87 -12.79
CA LEU A 218 -8.16 5.77 -13.75
C LEU A 218 -9.29 4.77 -13.51
N MET A 219 -9.52 4.38 -12.26
CA MET A 219 -10.65 3.52 -11.87
C MET A 219 -11.99 4.16 -12.28
N GLY A 220 -12.19 5.45 -12.04
CA GLY A 220 -13.36 6.19 -12.48
C GLY A 220 -13.51 6.20 -14.00
N LEU A 221 -12.42 6.44 -14.74
CA LEU A 221 -12.42 6.44 -16.20
C LEU A 221 -12.83 5.08 -16.78
N SER A 222 -12.40 3.96 -16.16
CA SER A 222 -12.75 2.61 -16.61
C SER A 222 -14.25 2.35 -16.63
N SER A 223 -15.03 3.03 -15.77
CA SER A 223 -16.48 2.84 -15.69
C SER A 223 -17.21 3.25 -16.97
N TYR A 224 -16.66 4.19 -17.74
CA TYR A 224 -17.24 4.62 -19.01
C TYR A 224 -17.16 3.54 -20.09
N ALA A 225 -16.25 2.58 -19.98
CA ALA A 225 -16.16 1.45 -20.91
C ALA A 225 -17.38 0.50 -20.85
N TYR A 226 -18.12 0.54 -19.76
CA TYR A 226 -19.32 -0.30 -19.54
C TYR A 226 -20.63 0.48 -19.74
N SER A 227 -20.53 1.73 -20.15
CA SER A 227 -21.71 2.58 -20.38
C SER A 227 -22.17 2.51 -21.84
N ASN A 228 -23.46 2.37 -22.05
CA ASN A 228 -24.08 2.47 -23.38
C ASN A 228 -24.23 3.93 -23.86
N LYS A 229 -23.90 4.91 -23.04
CA LYS A 229 -23.96 6.33 -23.39
C LYS A 229 -22.71 6.74 -24.16
N LYS A 230 -22.88 7.53 -25.22
CA LYS A 230 -21.76 8.18 -25.90
C LYS A 230 -21.33 9.39 -25.09
N TYR A 231 -20.06 9.42 -24.72
CA TYR A 231 -19.42 10.55 -24.05
C TYR A 231 -18.39 11.16 -25.00
N ASN A 232 -18.18 12.46 -24.89
CA ASN A 232 -17.09 13.14 -25.59
C ASN A 232 -15.77 12.90 -24.83
N LEU A 233 -15.30 11.67 -24.83
CA LEU A 233 -14.11 11.22 -24.14
C LEU A 233 -13.19 10.47 -25.10
N ASP A 234 -11.92 10.44 -24.78
CA ASP A 234 -10.88 9.70 -25.49
C ASP A 234 -11.06 8.19 -25.30
N TYR A 235 -11.52 7.51 -26.33
CA TYR A 235 -11.78 6.08 -26.31
C TYR A 235 -10.56 5.22 -26.03
N GLU A 236 -9.36 5.64 -26.49
CA GLU A 236 -8.12 4.92 -26.20
C GLU A 236 -7.80 4.95 -24.72
N LYS A 237 -7.99 6.08 -24.07
CA LYS A 237 -7.80 6.21 -22.61
C LYS A 237 -8.82 5.38 -21.82
N ILE A 238 -10.06 5.35 -22.27
CA ILE A 238 -11.11 4.51 -21.67
C ILE A 238 -10.72 3.03 -21.77
N LYS A 239 -10.22 2.60 -22.94
CA LYS A 239 -9.75 1.23 -23.16
C LYS A 239 -8.57 0.89 -22.25
N ILE A 240 -7.55 1.75 -22.20
CA ILE A 240 -6.40 1.56 -21.27
C ILE A 240 -6.88 1.42 -19.82
N ALA A 241 -7.80 2.28 -19.39
CA ALA A 241 -8.34 2.24 -18.04
C ALA A 241 -9.10 0.93 -17.76
N LYS A 242 -9.91 0.47 -18.73
CA LYS A 242 -10.61 -0.82 -18.64
C LYS A 242 -9.64 -1.99 -18.57
N ASP A 243 -8.69 -2.06 -19.46
CA ASP A 243 -7.71 -3.16 -19.54
C ASP A 243 -6.88 -3.22 -18.24
N THR A 244 -6.46 -2.07 -17.71
CA THR A 244 -5.77 -1.97 -16.41
C THR A 244 -6.62 -2.52 -15.26
N GLN A 245 -7.91 -2.18 -15.26
CA GLN A 245 -8.87 -2.65 -14.25
C GLN A 245 -9.06 -4.17 -14.31
N GLU A 246 -9.15 -4.73 -15.51
CA GLU A 246 -9.30 -6.17 -15.74
C GLU A 246 -8.02 -6.94 -15.36
N ILE A 247 -6.85 -6.42 -15.69
CA ILE A 247 -5.56 -7.01 -15.27
C ILE A 247 -5.50 -7.11 -13.75
N GLY A 248 -5.72 -6.00 -13.04
CA GLY A 248 -5.66 -6.00 -11.57
C GLY A 248 -6.71 -6.89 -10.91
N PHE A 249 -7.89 -7.03 -11.52
CA PHE A 249 -8.91 -7.98 -11.07
C PHE A 249 -8.45 -9.42 -11.24
N ASN A 250 -7.95 -9.80 -12.41
CA ASN A 250 -7.52 -11.16 -12.72
C ASN A 250 -6.33 -11.57 -11.86
N GLU A 251 -5.32 -10.72 -11.69
CA GLU A 251 -4.18 -10.98 -10.80
C GLU A 251 -4.63 -11.27 -9.36
N THR A 252 -5.61 -10.52 -8.85
CA THR A 252 -6.15 -10.73 -7.50
C THR A 252 -6.95 -12.04 -7.42
N CYS A 253 -7.74 -12.36 -8.45
CA CYS A 253 -8.44 -13.64 -8.55
C CYS A 253 -7.48 -14.84 -8.53
N GLU A 254 -6.39 -14.77 -9.27
CA GLU A 254 -5.35 -15.82 -9.28
C GLU A 254 -4.79 -16.07 -7.89
N LEU A 255 -4.52 -15.01 -7.11
CA LEU A 255 -4.05 -15.14 -5.74
C LEU A 255 -5.14 -15.73 -4.83
N ILE A 256 -6.39 -15.28 -4.95
CA ILE A 256 -7.50 -15.87 -4.21
C ILE A 256 -7.62 -17.38 -4.49
N ASP A 257 -7.70 -17.76 -5.76
CA ASP A 257 -7.87 -19.15 -6.19
C ASP A 257 -6.70 -20.02 -5.73
N ARG A 258 -5.49 -19.47 -5.75
CA ARG A 258 -4.29 -20.17 -5.33
C ARG A 258 -4.23 -20.44 -3.83
N PHE A 259 -4.74 -19.53 -3.00
CA PHE A 259 -4.54 -19.60 -1.54
C PHE A 259 -5.81 -19.83 -0.71
N LYS A 260 -7.01 -19.79 -1.31
CA LYS A 260 -8.29 -20.03 -0.60
C LYS A 260 -8.41 -21.38 0.13
N PHE A 261 -7.55 -22.35 -0.22
CA PHE A 261 -7.55 -23.65 0.45
C PHE A 261 -7.09 -23.56 1.92
N LYS A 262 -6.39 -22.50 2.31
CA LYS A 262 -5.92 -22.30 3.69
C LYS A 262 -6.99 -21.77 4.62
N SER A 263 -7.92 -20.96 4.12
CA SER A 263 -9.06 -20.44 4.87
C SER A 263 -10.16 -19.99 3.91
N LYS A 264 -11.42 -20.15 4.33
CA LYS A 264 -12.59 -19.58 3.62
C LYS A 264 -12.66 -18.06 3.77
N ASN A 265 -12.02 -17.51 4.80
CA ASN A 265 -12.02 -16.08 5.06
C ASN A 265 -10.89 -15.43 4.26
N ILE A 266 -11.24 -14.56 3.35
CA ILE A 266 -10.29 -13.79 2.53
C ILE A 266 -10.36 -12.33 2.93
N ILE A 267 -9.20 -11.73 3.17
CA ILE A 267 -9.03 -10.30 3.41
C ILE A 267 -8.26 -9.72 2.23
N LEU A 268 -8.78 -8.67 1.63
CA LEU A 268 -8.06 -7.85 0.66
C LEU A 268 -7.55 -6.59 1.34
N SER A 269 -6.28 -6.26 1.16
CA SER A 269 -5.63 -5.09 1.76
C SER A 269 -4.59 -4.47 0.81
N GLY A 270 -4.00 -3.33 1.18
CA GLY A 270 -3.15 -2.53 0.29
C GLY A 270 -3.95 -1.53 -0.53
N GLY A 271 -3.27 -0.67 -1.28
CA GLY A 271 -3.88 0.40 -2.08
C GLY A 271 -4.91 -0.10 -3.08
N CYS A 272 -4.67 -1.26 -3.71
CA CYS A 272 -5.60 -1.84 -4.68
C CYS A 272 -6.90 -2.37 -4.06
N ALA A 273 -6.91 -2.66 -2.76
CA ALA A 273 -8.12 -3.07 -2.05
C ALA A 273 -9.16 -1.93 -1.91
N LEU A 274 -8.78 -0.69 -2.17
CA LEU A 274 -9.70 0.45 -2.24
C LEU A 274 -10.50 0.51 -3.57
N ASN A 275 -10.22 -0.41 -4.49
CA ASN A 275 -10.90 -0.48 -5.79
C ASN A 275 -12.29 -1.07 -5.65
N CYS A 276 -13.29 -0.21 -5.43
CA CYS A 276 -14.68 -0.62 -5.21
C CYS A 276 -15.28 -1.39 -6.40
N SER A 277 -14.88 -1.09 -7.64
CA SER A 277 -15.35 -1.79 -8.83
C SER A 277 -14.90 -3.25 -8.86
N ASN A 278 -13.65 -3.52 -8.50
CA ASN A 278 -13.13 -4.89 -8.39
C ASN A 278 -13.71 -5.61 -7.17
N ASN A 279 -13.82 -4.93 -6.03
CA ASN A 279 -14.39 -5.51 -4.81
C ASN A 279 -15.82 -6.01 -5.05
N PHE A 280 -16.64 -5.24 -5.78
CA PHE A 280 -17.99 -5.67 -6.15
C PHE A 280 -18.00 -6.94 -7.01
N LYS A 281 -17.05 -7.08 -7.94
CA LYS A 281 -16.92 -8.29 -8.78
C LYS A 281 -16.48 -9.52 -7.96
N PHE A 282 -15.61 -9.34 -6.96
CA PHE A 282 -15.19 -10.43 -6.08
C PHE A 282 -16.38 -10.99 -5.27
N VAL A 283 -17.21 -10.11 -4.70
CA VAL A 283 -18.42 -10.52 -3.95
C VAL A 283 -19.40 -11.30 -4.81
N LYS A 284 -19.51 -10.97 -6.11
CA LYS A 284 -20.39 -11.71 -7.04
C LYS A 284 -19.84 -13.07 -7.47
N LYS A 285 -18.52 -13.26 -7.38
CA LYS A 285 -17.87 -14.50 -7.80
C LYS A 285 -17.75 -15.52 -6.65
N SER A 286 -17.82 -15.05 -5.39
CA SER A 286 -17.80 -15.88 -4.18
C SER A 286 -19.19 -16.46 -3.89
#